data_ca33967dcd973382618659a5350a0826
#
_entry.id   ca33967dcd973382618659a5350a0826
#
_cell.length_a   1.000
_cell.length_b   1.000
_cell.length_c   1.000
_cell.angle_alpha   90.00
_cell.angle_beta   90.00
_cell.angle_gamma   90.00
#
_symmetry.space_group_name_H-M   'P 1'
#
loop_
_entity.id
_entity.type
_entity.pdbx_description
1 polymer ?
#
loop_
_entity_poly.entity_id
_entity_poly.type
_entity_poly.pdbx_seq_one_letter_code
_entity_poly.pdbx_strand_id
1 'polypeptide(L)'
;MKNILKKLMLMLICCCICGFCMAQNDLNRVDKNGKKQGPWKKFEKGVLVYEGQFENDVPKGTFKYYYPNGKVKSVSEFVTGVSRVNVTTYHENGNVASKGTFINQQKDGQWKYYSDKNVLLSEENYKLGKKNGLFVTYSVEGYKLKEEVYANDQLNGESKTYYEKEELLTVSHYINGKLNGELITYYPGNIPSQKGLYYNGLKTGVWEINDPKGQIRRTEEYDKNGNIQKKYLFLYINGSPQKLNQNLIAYFQKKGETKTVAILKNGNKIESTENLNTIVQWLDLLEFVRVTPNLYAEMSCVRGYKNIDAQSVRVILRPALEYDVIAEGNEAALIRSLFATGEPKE
;
A
#
# COMPACT_ATOMS: atom_id res chain seq x y z
N MET A 1 61.29 -57.60 32.06
CA MET A 1 60.84 -56.28 31.65
C MET A 1 60.18 -56.28 30.28
N LYS A 2 60.64 -56.90 29.23
CA LYS A 2 60.05 -56.91 27.88
C LYS A 2 58.58 -57.51 27.79
N ASN A 3 58.25 -58.51 28.64
CA ASN A 3 56.91 -59.12 28.60
C ASN A 3 55.86 -58.34 29.37
N ILE A 4 56.20 -57.47 30.28
CA ILE A 4 55.27 -56.61 31.05
C ILE A 4 54.87 -55.42 30.12
N LEU A 5 55.82 -54.85 29.40
CA LEU A 5 55.57 -53.75 28.42
C LEU A 5 54.63 -54.21 27.29
N LYS A 6 54.80 -55.43 26.79
CA LYS A 6 53.89 -56.01 25.74
C LYS A 6 52.45 -56.20 26.26
N LYS A 7 52.27 -56.66 27.51
CA LYS A 7 50.94 -56.81 28.12
C LYS A 7 50.27 -55.46 28.41
N LEU A 8 51.03 -54.44 28.86
CA LEU A 8 50.52 -53.07 29.02
C LEU A 8 50.12 -52.44 27.69
N MET A 9 50.92 -52.65 26.63
CA MET A 9 50.64 -52.13 25.29
C MET A 9 49.43 -52.83 24.61
N LEU A 10 49.20 -54.12 24.87
CA LEU A 10 48.00 -54.83 24.43
C LEU A 10 46.76 -54.38 25.22
N MET A 11 46.86 -54.08 26.51
CA MET A 11 45.74 -53.58 27.33
C MET A 11 45.35 -52.14 26.93
N LEU A 12 46.31 -51.26 26.60
CA LEU A 12 46.04 -49.93 26.07
C LEU A 12 45.39 -49.96 24.65
N ILE A 13 45.80 -50.88 23.78
CA ILE A 13 45.16 -51.06 22.44
C ILE A 13 43.75 -51.62 22.60
N CYS A 14 43.48 -52.49 23.54
CA CYS A 14 42.12 -53.03 23.79
C CYS A 14 41.20 -51.97 24.39
N CYS A 15 41.66 -51.03 25.24
CA CYS A 15 40.90 -49.90 25.75
C CYS A 15 40.61 -48.84 24.67
N CYS A 16 41.51 -48.62 23.70
CA CYS A 16 41.26 -47.70 22.59
C CYS A 16 40.25 -48.26 21.59
N ILE A 17 40.18 -49.58 21.37
CA ILE A 17 39.22 -50.23 20.46
C ILE A 17 37.83 -50.29 21.11
N CYS A 18 37.69 -50.45 22.42
CA CYS A 18 36.40 -50.41 23.13
C CYS A 18 35.82 -48.97 23.24
N GLY A 19 36.65 -47.95 23.23
CA GLY A 19 36.21 -46.54 23.25
C GLY A 19 35.63 -46.06 21.91
N PHE A 20 36.03 -46.68 20.79
CA PHE A 20 35.54 -46.31 19.44
C PHE A 20 34.28 -47.07 19.00
N CYS A 21 33.92 -48.17 19.67
CA CYS A 21 32.71 -48.97 19.31
C CYS A 21 31.42 -48.49 19.97
N MET A 22 31.45 -47.49 20.89
CA MET A 22 30.22 -47.00 21.55
C MET A 22 29.58 -45.80 20.89
N ALA A 23 30.21 -45.21 19.85
CA ALA A 23 29.70 -44.00 19.17
C ALA A 23 28.78 -44.28 17.99
N GLN A 24 28.53 -45.54 17.60
CA GLN A 24 27.83 -45.89 16.35
C GLN A 24 26.37 -46.31 16.51
N ASN A 25 25.87 -46.42 17.75
CA ASN A 25 24.53 -46.97 18.01
C ASN A 25 23.50 -45.99 18.57
N ASP A 26 23.77 -44.69 18.61
CA ASP A 26 22.83 -43.71 19.19
C ASP A 26 21.93 -42.98 18.20
N LEU A 27 22.11 -43.20 16.88
CA LEU A 27 21.32 -42.54 15.87
C LEU A 27 19.90 -43.21 15.76
N ASN A 28 18.85 -42.39 15.74
CA ASN A 28 17.45 -42.83 15.60
C ASN A 28 17.00 -43.78 16.69
N ARG A 29 17.48 -43.63 17.92
CA ARG A 29 17.14 -44.45 19.07
C ARG A 29 15.74 -44.13 19.60
N VAL A 30 15.00 -45.16 19.96
CA VAL A 30 13.77 -45.08 20.78
C VAL A 30 14.00 -45.76 22.15
N ASP A 31 13.38 -45.21 23.17
CA ASP A 31 13.39 -45.84 24.50
C ASP A 31 12.41 -47.01 24.59
N LYS A 32 12.31 -47.65 25.76
CA LYS A 32 11.39 -48.78 26.03
C LYS A 32 9.92 -48.46 25.86
N ASN A 33 9.52 -47.18 25.82
CA ASN A 33 8.16 -46.71 25.59
C ASN A 33 7.92 -46.28 24.13
N GLY A 34 8.90 -46.50 23.23
CA GLY A 34 8.84 -46.10 21.81
C GLY A 34 9.11 -44.62 21.56
N LYS A 35 9.57 -43.84 22.57
CA LYS A 35 9.82 -42.41 22.42
C LYS A 35 11.22 -42.15 21.86
N LYS A 36 11.32 -41.22 20.95
CA LYS A 36 12.59 -40.79 20.32
C LYS A 36 13.53 -40.18 21.35
N GLN A 37 14.81 -40.59 21.28
CA GLN A 37 15.88 -40.11 22.17
C GLN A 37 17.16 -39.87 21.37
N GLY A 38 17.92 -38.82 21.74
CA GLY A 38 19.22 -38.51 21.18
C GLY A 38 19.18 -38.02 19.71
N PRO A 39 20.30 -38.19 18.97
CA PRO A 39 20.43 -37.73 17.60
C PRO A 39 19.49 -38.46 16.61
N TRP A 40 18.86 -37.74 15.73
CA TRP A 40 17.92 -38.28 14.72
C TRP A 40 18.23 -37.74 13.33
N LYS A 41 18.12 -38.62 12.32
CA LYS A 41 18.15 -38.28 10.90
C LYS A 41 17.00 -38.98 10.19
N LYS A 42 16.22 -38.22 9.42
CA LYS A 42 15.16 -38.78 8.57
C LYS A 42 15.56 -38.70 7.12
N PHE A 43 15.46 -39.85 6.45
CA PHE A 43 15.66 -39.93 5.00
C PHE A 43 14.36 -40.30 4.32
N GLU A 44 14.10 -39.74 3.13
CA GLU A 44 13.01 -40.12 2.23
C GLU A 44 13.60 -40.35 0.85
N LYS A 45 13.39 -41.55 0.30
CA LYS A 45 13.96 -42.00 -0.99
C LYS A 45 15.48 -41.76 -1.11
N GLY A 46 16.21 -41.97 0.00
CA GLY A 46 17.66 -41.78 0.08
C GLY A 46 18.15 -40.36 0.30
N VAL A 47 17.24 -39.37 0.32
CA VAL A 47 17.58 -37.97 0.54
C VAL A 47 17.36 -37.62 2.03
N LEU A 48 18.33 -36.95 2.66
CA LEU A 48 18.22 -36.44 4.02
C LEU A 48 17.16 -35.32 4.07
N VAL A 49 16.09 -35.53 4.85
CA VAL A 49 15.00 -34.56 5.01
C VAL A 49 15.26 -33.64 6.21
N TYR A 50 15.64 -34.24 7.34
CA TYR A 50 16.06 -33.47 8.53
C TYR A 50 17.01 -34.23 9.41
N GLU A 51 17.77 -33.46 10.22
CA GLU A 51 18.54 -33.95 11.37
C GLU A 51 18.27 -33.06 12.57
N GLY A 52 18.37 -33.65 13.79
CA GLY A 52 18.18 -32.93 15.03
C GLY A 52 18.31 -33.86 16.25
N GLN A 53 17.87 -33.42 17.39
CA GLN A 53 17.89 -34.18 18.63
C GLN A 53 16.51 -34.23 19.26
N PHE A 54 16.18 -35.39 19.86
CA PHE A 54 14.95 -35.56 20.63
C PHE A 54 15.23 -35.98 22.06
N GLU A 55 14.38 -35.54 22.96
CA GLU A 55 14.28 -36.03 24.33
C GLU A 55 12.80 -36.34 24.61
N ASN A 56 12.46 -37.63 24.80
CA ASN A 56 11.07 -38.11 25.01
C ASN A 56 10.07 -37.62 23.92
N ASP A 57 10.43 -37.76 22.65
CA ASP A 57 9.71 -37.24 21.45
C ASP A 57 9.70 -35.72 21.30
N VAL A 58 10.24 -34.96 22.26
CA VAL A 58 10.30 -33.50 22.19
C VAL A 58 11.57 -33.07 21.46
N PRO A 59 11.48 -32.26 20.39
CA PRO A 59 12.66 -31.69 19.75
C PRO A 59 13.47 -30.82 20.72
N LYS A 60 14.82 -30.93 20.67
CA LYS A 60 15.74 -30.21 21.53
C LYS A 60 16.95 -29.70 20.76
N GLY A 61 17.42 -28.50 21.10
CA GLY A 61 18.58 -27.91 20.45
C GLY A 61 18.31 -27.54 18.99
N THR A 62 19.24 -27.83 18.10
CA THR A 62 19.18 -27.41 16.70
C THR A 62 18.65 -28.50 15.80
N PHE A 63 17.61 -28.20 15.02
CA PHE A 63 17.13 -29.01 13.91
C PHE A 63 17.51 -28.32 12.59
N LYS A 64 17.99 -29.14 11.63
CA LYS A 64 18.24 -28.72 10.25
C LYS A 64 17.33 -29.50 9.32
N TYR A 65 16.63 -28.80 8.46
CA TYR A 65 15.83 -29.37 7.37
C TYR A 65 16.54 -29.07 6.04
N TYR A 66 16.38 -29.95 5.08
CA TYR A 66 17.11 -29.91 3.83
C TYR A 66 16.18 -29.88 2.60
N TYR A 67 16.64 -29.25 1.56
CA TYR A 67 16.08 -29.36 0.23
C TYR A 67 16.45 -30.71 -0.41
N PRO A 68 15.72 -31.15 -1.46
CA PRO A 68 16.08 -32.39 -2.18
C PRO A 68 17.50 -32.39 -2.75
N ASN A 69 18.08 -31.23 -3.04
CA ASN A 69 19.46 -31.05 -3.51
C ASN A 69 20.51 -31.11 -2.39
N GLY A 70 20.11 -31.42 -1.15
CA GLY A 70 20.96 -31.54 0.02
C GLY A 70 21.37 -30.22 0.70
N LYS A 71 20.96 -29.06 0.16
CA LYS A 71 21.22 -27.77 0.80
C LYS A 71 20.27 -27.55 1.98
N VAL A 72 20.72 -26.80 2.98
CA VAL A 72 19.91 -26.44 4.15
C VAL A 72 18.72 -25.58 3.72
N LYS A 73 17.52 -26.02 4.06
CA LYS A 73 16.25 -25.31 3.84
C LYS A 73 15.87 -24.45 5.04
N SER A 74 16.05 -24.99 6.27
CA SER A 74 15.81 -24.23 7.49
C SER A 74 16.63 -24.76 8.67
N VAL A 75 16.90 -23.86 9.61
CA VAL A 75 17.47 -24.16 10.92
C VAL A 75 16.46 -23.71 11.96
N SER A 76 16.11 -24.59 12.89
CA SER A 76 15.21 -24.34 14.02
C SER A 76 15.96 -24.58 15.33
N GLU A 77 16.06 -23.57 16.18
CA GLU A 77 16.70 -23.67 17.48
C GLU A 77 15.63 -23.70 18.57
N PHE A 78 15.47 -24.87 19.18
CA PHE A 78 14.52 -25.12 20.28
C PHE A 78 15.15 -24.66 21.60
N VAL A 79 14.53 -23.68 22.26
CA VAL A 79 15.00 -23.15 23.56
C VAL A 79 14.49 -24.08 24.66
N THR A 80 15.43 -24.58 25.48
CA THR A 80 15.11 -25.53 26.57
C THR A 80 14.17 -24.89 27.59
N GLY A 81 13.16 -25.61 28.05
CA GLY A 81 12.25 -25.21 29.12
C GLY A 81 11.14 -24.22 28.72
N VAL A 82 11.08 -23.79 27.46
CA VAL A 82 10.02 -22.90 26.95
C VAL A 82 9.60 -23.34 25.54
N SER A 83 8.35 -23.10 25.19
CA SER A 83 7.81 -23.42 23.84
C SER A 83 8.26 -22.38 22.79
N ARG A 84 9.54 -21.99 22.82
CA ARG A 84 10.14 -21.00 21.90
C ARG A 84 11.07 -21.68 20.92
N VAL A 85 10.93 -21.31 19.65
CA VAL A 85 11.78 -21.79 18.56
C VAL A 85 12.22 -20.59 17.71
N ASN A 86 13.54 -20.36 17.62
CA ASN A 86 14.09 -19.41 16.66
C ASN A 86 14.26 -20.15 15.33
N VAL A 87 13.76 -19.55 14.25
CA VAL A 87 13.80 -20.17 12.93
C VAL A 87 14.50 -19.25 11.95
N THR A 88 15.43 -19.83 11.18
CA THR A 88 16.00 -19.21 9.98
C THR A 88 15.71 -20.14 8.81
N THR A 89 15.09 -19.61 7.74
CA THR A 89 14.90 -20.32 6.49
C THR A 89 15.84 -19.77 5.42
N TYR A 90 16.15 -20.60 4.43
CA TYR A 90 17.10 -20.26 3.38
C TYR A 90 16.48 -20.51 2.01
N HIS A 91 16.87 -19.73 1.03
CA HIS A 91 16.66 -19.99 -0.40
C HIS A 91 17.58 -21.13 -0.87
N GLU A 92 17.28 -21.76 -1.99
CA GLU A 92 18.12 -22.84 -2.55
C GLU A 92 19.55 -22.40 -2.91
N ASN A 93 19.79 -21.10 -3.12
CA ASN A 93 21.14 -20.56 -3.30
C ASN A 93 21.95 -20.45 -1.99
N GLY A 94 21.29 -20.66 -0.83
CA GLY A 94 21.89 -20.60 0.52
C GLY A 94 21.74 -19.26 1.22
N ASN A 95 21.22 -18.23 0.55
CA ASN A 95 20.91 -16.95 1.20
C ASN A 95 19.70 -17.07 2.15
N VAL A 96 19.70 -16.27 3.20
CA VAL A 96 18.58 -16.24 4.15
C VAL A 96 17.30 -15.81 3.43
N ALA A 97 16.22 -16.57 3.59
CA ALA A 97 14.89 -16.23 3.09
C ALA A 97 14.02 -15.56 4.18
N SER A 98 14.07 -16.08 5.41
CA SER A 98 13.39 -15.45 6.53
C SER A 98 14.04 -15.80 7.86
N LYS A 99 13.82 -14.97 8.87
CA LYS A 99 14.18 -15.28 10.26
C LYS A 99 13.17 -14.67 11.23
N GLY A 100 12.91 -15.40 12.32
CA GLY A 100 11.99 -14.97 13.37
C GLY A 100 11.85 -16.02 14.46
N THR A 101 10.89 -15.79 15.33
CA THR A 101 10.64 -16.64 16.50
C THR A 101 9.20 -17.14 16.47
N PHE A 102 9.02 -18.40 16.86
CA PHE A 102 7.73 -18.97 17.21
C PHE A 102 7.65 -19.16 18.73
N ILE A 103 6.48 -18.88 19.30
CA ILE A 103 6.09 -19.27 20.65
C ILE A 103 4.78 -20.07 20.52
N ASN A 104 4.74 -21.29 21.08
CA ASN A 104 3.59 -22.19 20.93
C ASN A 104 3.15 -22.36 19.47
N GLN A 105 4.09 -22.49 18.53
CA GLN A 105 3.87 -22.62 17.08
C GLN A 105 3.24 -21.37 16.41
N GLN A 106 3.16 -20.25 17.12
CA GLN A 106 2.68 -18.97 16.60
C GLN A 106 3.84 -18.00 16.44
N LYS A 107 3.85 -17.21 15.36
CA LYS A 107 4.86 -16.16 15.18
C LYS A 107 4.81 -15.19 16.35
N ASP A 108 5.99 -14.82 16.88
CA ASP A 108 6.11 -13.86 17.97
C ASP A 108 7.35 -12.98 17.80
N GLY A 109 7.24 -11.68 18.14
CA GLY A 109 8.31 -10.72 17.92
C GLY A 109 8.54 -10.36 16.45
N GLN A 110 9.74 -9.90 16.15
CA GLN A 110 10.11 -9.43 14.82
C GLN A 110 10.43 -10.59 13.87
N TRP A 111 9.87 -10.52 12.67
CA TRP A 111 10.17 -11.38 11.54
C TRP A 111 10.77 -10.56 10.42
N LYS A 112 11.80 -11.08 9.76
CA LYS A 112 12.45 -10.45 8.61
C LYS A 112 12.43 -11.42 7.44
N TYR A 113 12.14 -10.88 6.25
CA TYR A 113 12.08 -11.63 4.99
C TYR A 113 13.02 -11.00 3.98
N TYR A 114 13.69 -11.85 3.22
CA TYR A 114 14.72 -11.43 2.27
C TYR A 114 14.49 -12.07 0.90
N SER A 115 14.91 -11.38 -0.15
CA SER A 115 14.99 -11.95 -1.49
C SER A 115 16.11 -12.98 -1.58
N ASP A 116 16.12 -13.75 -2.67
CA ASP A 116 17.23 -14.66 -3.02
C ASP A 116 18.56 -13.92 -3.27
N LYS A 117 18.53 -12.61 -3.49
CA LYS A 117 19.68 -11.71 -3.61
C LYS A 117 20.07 -11.04 -2.28
N ASN A 118 19.52 -11.49 -1.17
CA ASN A 118 19.81 -10.98 0.18
C ASN A 118 19.31 -9.54 0.46
N VAL A 119 18.37 -9.03 -0.36
CA VAL A 119 17.72 -7.74 -0.11
C VAL A 119 16.60 -7.95 0.91
N LEU A 120 16.53 -7.10 1.95
CA LEU A 120 15.43 -7.09 2.92
C LEU A 120 14.15 -6.67 2.19
N LEU A 121 13.10 -7.52 2.25
CA LEU A 121 11.80 -7.27 1.62
C LEU A 121 10.72 -6.84 2.61
N SER A 122 10.76 -7.37 3.85
CA SER A 122 9.86 -6.90 4.90
C SER A 122 10.41 -7.13 6.29
N GLU A 123 9.97 -6.27 7.22
CA GLU A 123 10.06 -6.42 8.66
C GLU A 123 8.64 -6.41 9.22
N GLU A 124 8.30 -7.45 9.97
CA GLU A 124 6.95 -7.71 10.44
C GLU A 124 6.99 -7.98 11.95
N ASN A 125 6.06 -7.43 12.71
CA ASN A 125 5.97 -7.64 14.15
C ASN A 125 4.71 -8.41 14.51
N TYR A 126 4.88 -9.48 15.29
CA TYR A 126 3.80 -10.37 15.70
C TYR A 126 3.75 -10.51 17.22
N LYS A 127 2.54 -10.75 17.73
CA LYS A 127 2.30 -11.16 19.09
C LYS A 127 1.36 -12.35 19.10
N LEU A 128 1.87 -13.53 19.46
CA LEU A 128 1.13 -14.78 19.47
C LEU A 128 0.31 -15.02 18.19
N GLY A 129 0.98 -14.96 17.05
CA GLY A 129 0.42 -15.21 15.72
C GLY A 129 -0.30 -14.03 15.07
N LYS A 130 -0.66 -13.00 15.81
CA LYS A 130 -1.36 -11.82 15.30
C LYS A 130 -0.38 -10.71 14.94
N LYS A 131 -0.66 -9.98 13.85
CA LYS A 131 0.07 -8.76 13.51
C LYS A 131 -0.05 -7.76 14.66
N ASN A 132 1.08 -7.27 15.19
CA ASN A 132 1.09 -6.34 16.32
C ASN A 132 2.39 -5.54 16.32
N GLY A 133 2.30 -4.24 16.06
CA GLY A 133 3.43 -3.33 15.93
C GLY A 133 3.67 -2.87 14.50
N LEU A 134 4.85 -2.36 14.23
CA LEU A 134 5.25 -1.79 12.94
C LEU A 134 5.54 -2.90 11.93
N PHE A 135 4.99 -2.75 10.73
CA PHE A 135 5.28 -3.51 9.51
C PHE A 135 5.92 -2.58 8.50
N VAL A 136 7.05 -3.00 7.93
CA VAL A 136 7.75 -2.25 6.88
C VAL A 136 7.92 -3.16 5.67
N THR A 137 7.60 -2.64 4.51
CA THR A 137 7.79 -3.33 3.22
C THR A 137 8.79 -2.54 2.37
N TYR A 138 9.68 -3.26 1.70
CA TYR A 138 10.74 -2.69 0.87
C TYR A 138 10.62 -3.18 -0.58
N SER A 139 11.13 -2.41 -1.52
CA SER A 139 11.31 -2.82 -2.91
C SER A 139 12.46 -3.82 -3.04
N VAL A 140 12.61 -4.41 -4.22
CA VAL A 140 13.74 -5.29 -4.55
C VAL A 140 15.08 -4.54 -4.66
N GLU A 141 15.05 -3.22 -4.76
CA GLU A 141 16.19 -2.31 -4.70
C GLU A 141 16.54 -1.88 -3.27
N GLY A 142 15.68 -2.21 -2.29
CA GLY A 142 15.88 -1.91 -0.87
C GLY A 142 15.26 -0.60 -0.39
N TYR A 143 14.50 0.13 -1.22
CA TYR A 143 13.77 1.33 -0.80
C TYR A 143 12.50 0.98 -0.05
N LYS A 144 12.14 1.76 0.97
CA LYS A 144 10.85 1.61 1.64
C LYS A 144 9.70 1.88 0.68
N LEU A 145 8.71 0.99 0.66
CA LEU A 145 7.44 1.15 -0.06
C LEU A 145 6.30 1.51 0.88
N LYS A 146 6.31 0.94 2.10
CA LYS A 146 5.20 1.07 3.03
C LYS A 146 5.63 0.87 4.48
N GLU A 147 5.04 1.64 5.39
CA GLU A 147 5.06 1.46 6.82
C GLU A 147 3.62 1.43 7.34
N GLU A 148 3.30 0.45 8.19
CA GLU A 148 1.96 0.26 8.75
C GLU A 148 2.04 -0.18 10.19
N VAL A 149 1.19 0.37 11.05
CA VAL A 149 1.09 -0.05 12.45
C VAL A 149 -0.16 -0.89 12.63
N TYR A 150 0.04 -2.08 13.22
CA TYR A 150 -1.03 -3.04 13.50
C TYR A 150 -1.24 -3.23 15.00
N ALA A 151 -2.48 -3.48 15.38
CA ALA A 151 -2.87 -4.02 16.69
C ALA A 151 -3.86 -5.17 16.47
N ASN A 152 -3.50 -6.40 16.88
CA ASN A 152 -4.34 -7.59 16.77
C ASN A 152 -4.92 -7.80 15.35
N ASP A 153 -4.06 -7.81 14.32
CA ASP A 153 -4.37 -7.97 12.88
C ASP A 153 -5.08 -6.80 12.22
N GLN A 154 -5.43 -5.74 12.94
CA GLN A 154 -6.07 -4.56 12.38
C GLN A 154 -5.09 -3.39 12.30
N LEU A 155 -5.15 -2.60 11.23
CA LEU A 155 -4.45 -1.32 11.15
C LEU A 155 -4.88 -0.43 12.30
N ASN A 156 -3.92 0.05 13.09
CA ASN A 156 -4.19 0.88 14.26
C ASN A 156 -2.98 1.78 14.56
N GLY A 157 -3.00 2.96 14.02
CA GLY A 157 -1.92 3.92 14.07
C GLY A 157 -1.64 4.54 12.69
N GLU A 158 -0.46 5.11 12.55
CA GLU A 158 -0.02 5.74 11.31
C GLU A 158 0.33 4.70 10.23
N SER A 159 -0.02 5.03 8.99
CA SER A 159 0.40 4.31 7.79
C SER A 159 1.01 5.31 6.81
N LYS A 160 2.18 4.95 6.28
CA LYS A 160 2.91 5.70 5.26
C LYS A 160 3.11 4.85 4.02
N THR A 161 2.93 5.44 2.86
CA THR A 161 3.36 4.88 1.57
C THR A 161 4.34 5.83 0.92
N TYR A 162 5.20 5.29 0.06
CA TYR A 162 6.30 6.04 -0.52
C TYR A 162 6.32 5.88 -2.04
N TYR A 163 6.79 6.90 -2.73
CA TYR A 163 7.28 6.82 -4.09
C TYR A 163 8.62 6.05 -4.11
N GLU A 164 9.15 5.81 -5.28
CA GLU A 164 10.55 5.38 -5.41
C GLU A 164 11.49 6.36 -4.71
N LYS A 165 12.58 5.83 -4.10
CA LYS A 165 13.58 6.62 -3.35
C LYS A 165 13.05 7.28 -2.06
N GLU A 166 12.01 6.69 -1.46
CA GLU A 166 11.53 7.02 -0.12
C GLU A 166 10.91 8.43 0.04
N GLU A 167 10.50 9.09 -1.04
CA GLU A 167 9.66 10.28 -0.94
C GLU A 167 8.24 9.87 -0.51
N LEU A 168 7.62 10.64 0.39
CA LEU A 168 6.26 10.35 0.85
C LEU A 168 5.25 10.45 -0.29
N LEU A 169 4.42 9.40 -0.44
CA LEU A 169 3.23 9.41 -1.29
C LEU A 169 1.97 9.69 -0.47
N THR A 170 1.82 9.00 0.67
CA THR A 170 0.63 9.16 1.53
C THR A 170 1.00 8.99 2.99
N VAL A 171 0.42 9.81 3.85
CA VAL A 171 0.37 9.63 5.31
C VAL A 171 -1.09 9.53 5.70
N SER A 172 -1.46 8.52 6.46
CA SER A 172 -2.83 8.30 6.92
C SER A 172 -2.85 7.70 8.31
N HIS A 173 -3.98 7.83 9.02
CA HIS A 173 -4.16 7.30 10.36
C HIS A 173 -5.33 6.33 10.41
N TYR A 174 -5.18 5.26 11.16
CA TYR A 174 -6.19 4.21 11.31
C TYR A 174 -6.52 3.95 12.77
N ILE A 175 -7.78 3.66 13.05
CA ILE A 175 -8.26 3.10 14.30
C ILE A 175 -9.11 1.87 13.97
N ASN A 176 -8.75 0.71 14.52
CA ASN A 176 -9.45 -0.57 14.31
C ASN A 176 -9.75 -0.86 12.83
N GLY A 177 -8.76 -0.68 11.95
CA GLY A 177 -8.83 -0.95 10.52
C GLY A 177 -9.54 0.11 9.67
N LYS A 178 -10.07 1.18 10.27
CA LYS A 178 -10.77 2.26 9.57
C LYS A 178 -9.92 3.54 9.56
N LEU A 179 -9.91 4.25 8.44
CA LEU A 179 -9.32 5.59 8.38
C LEU A 179 -9.95 6.49 9.44
N ASN A 180 -9.12 7.10 10.29
CA ASN A 180 -9.56 7.96 11.38
C ASN A 180 -8.43 8.95 11.73
N GLY A 181 -8.64 10.23 11.46
CA GLY A 181 -7.61 11.25 11.57
C GLY A 181 -7.24 11.86 10.21
N GLU A 182 -6.13 12.54 10.15
CA GLU A 182 -5.67 13.22 8.95
C GLU A 182 -5.19 12.22 7.89
N LEU A 183 -5.50 12.50 6.63
CA LEU A 183 -4.89 11.90 5.46
C LEU A 183 -4.24 13.02 4.63
N ILE A 184 -2.98 12.81 4.27
CA ILE A 184 -2.25 13.69 3.35
C ILE A 184 -1.69 12.83 2.22
N THR A 185 -1.93 13.23 0.98
CA THR A 185 -1.22 12.71 -0.18
C THR A 185 -0.27 13.77 -0.72
N TYR A 186 0.79 13.35 -1.37
CA TYR A 186 1.85 14.24 -1.84
C TYR A 186 2.13 14.05 -3.33
N TYR A 187 2.54 15.11 -3.98
CA TYR A 187 3.31 15.07 -5.21
C TYR A 187 4.78 14.75 -4.90
N PRO A 188 5.60 14.31 -5.87
CA PRO A 188 7.05 14.27 -5.71
C PRO A 188 7.60 15.59 -5.19
N GLY A 189 8.63 15.54 -4.32
CA GLY A 189 9.16 16.74 -3.64
C GLY A 189 8.43 17.09 -2.35
N ASN A 190 7.60 16.18 -1.81
CA ASN A 190 6.85 16.37 -0.56
C ASN A 190 5.88 17.56 -0.57
N ILE A 191 5.36 17.92 -1.74
CA ILE A 191 4.33 18.97 -1.90
C ILE A 191 2.96 18.32 -1.66
N PRO A 192 2.18 18.74 -0.64
CA PRO A 192 0.84 18.18 -0.43
C PRO A 192 -0.03 18.35 -1.68
N SER A 193 -0.59 17.24 -2.19
CA SER A 193 -1.54 17.23 -3.30
C SER A 193 -2.98 17.27 -2.82
N GLN A 194 -3.24 16.57 -1.70
CA GLN A 194 -4.55 16.56 -1.07
C GLN A 194 -4.39 16.34 0.44
N LYS A 195 -5.20 17.02 1.25
CA LYS A 195 -5.27 16.75 2.70
C LYS A 195 -6.66 16.97 3.25
N GLY A 196 -7.01 16.22 4.29
CA GLY A 196 -8.29 16.35 4.98
C GLY A 196 -8.43 15.32 6.08
N LEU A 197 -9.58 15.31 6.72
CA LEU A 197 -9.87 14.45 7.85
C LEU A 197 -10.79 13.29 7.46
N TYR A 198 -10.52 12.13 8.05
CA TYR A 198 -11.44 11.01 8.12
C TYR A 198 -11.96 10.78 9.53
N TYR A 199 -13.20 10.35 9.63
CA TYR A 199 -13.79 9.83 10.85
C TYR A 199 -14.55 8.53 10.54
N ASN A 200 -14.14 7.43 11.18
CA ASN A 200 -14.68 6.09 10.93
C ASN A 200 -14.76 5.67 9.46
N GLY A 201 -13.75 6.04 8.65
CA GLY A 201 -13.66 5.71 7.23
C GLY A 201 -14.39 6.67 6.29
N LEU A 202 -15.05 7.70 6.80
CA LEU A 202 -15.75 8.72 6.02
C LEU A 202 -14.97 10.04 6.04
N LYS A 203 -14.92 10.72 4.90
CA LYS A 203 -14.38 12.08 4.80
C LYS A 203 -15.23 13.02 5.68
N THR A 204 -14.59 13.95 6.38
CA THR A 204 -15.27 14.97 7.20
C THR A 204 -14.52 16.29 7.16
N GLY A 205 -15.23 17.39 7.46
CA GLY A 205 -14.65 18.73 7.49
C GLY A 205 -14.18 19.21 6.11
N VAL A 206 -13.17 20.04 6.10
CA VAL A 206 -12.65 20.65 4.87
C VAL A 206 -11.50 19.80 4.31
N TRP A 207 -11.61 19.48 3.03
CA TRP A 207 -10.57 18.84 2.22
C TRP A 207 -9.97 19.85 1.28
N GLU A 208 -8.64 19.92 1.24
CA GLU A 208 -7.89 20.79 0.35
C GLU A 208 -7.25 19.95 -0.76
N ILE A 209 -7.35 20.45 -1.99
CA ILE A 209 -6.73 19.86 -3.18
C ILE A 209 -5.83 20.93 -3.79
N ASN A 210 -4.55 20.61 -3.96
CA ASN A 210 -3.51 21.54 -4.41
C ASN A 210 -2.97 21.10 -5.77
N ASP A 211 -2.36 22.06 -6.48
CA ASP A 211 -1.57 21.78 -7.67
C ASP A 211 -0.12 21.35 -7.32
N PRO A 212 0.68 20.91 -8.30
CA PRO A 212 2.08 20.52 -8.07
C PRO A 212 3.00 21.66 -7.59
N LYS A 213 2.52 22.91 -7.58
CA LYS A 213 3.22 24.06 -7.00
C LYS A 213 2.81 24.34 -5.55
N GLY A 214 1.90 23.51 -4.99
CA GLY A 214 1.34 23.68 -3.66
C GLY A 214 0.26 24.77 -3.54
N GLN A 215 -0.24 25.29 -4.66
CA GLN A 215 -1.32 26.26 -4.66
C GLN A 215 -2.67 25.55 -4.48
N ILE A 216 -3.50 26.01 -3.55
CA ILE A 216 -4.85 25.48 -3.35
C ILE A 216 -5.68 25.73 -4.60
N ARG A 217 -6.26 24.65 -5.18
CA ARG A 217 -7.10 24.73 -6.38
C ARG A 217 -8.56 24.50 -6.09
N ARG A 218 -8.84 23.61 -5.13
CA ARG A 218 -10.20 23.29 -4.72
C ARG A 218 -10.27 22.98 -3.24
N THR A 219 -11.40 23.30 -2.60
CA THR A 219 -11.76 22.76 -1.30
C THR A 219 -13.16 22.16 -1.35
N GLU A 220 -13.32 21.06 -0.62
CA GLU A 220 -14.60 20.35 -0.45
C GLU A 220 -14.92 20.28 1.03
N GLU A 221 -16.13 20.63 1.40
CA GLU A 221 -16.62 20.58 2.77
C GLU A 221 -17.57 19.38 2.93
N TYR A 222 -17.23 18.47 3.82
CA TYR A 222 -17.98 17.23 4.07
C TYR A 222 -18.69 17.29 5.42
N ASP A 223 -19.92 16.77 5.48
CA ASP A 223 -20.65 16.54 6.72
C ASP A 223 -20.14 15.28 7.46
N LYS A 224 -20.70 15.01 8.64
CA LYS A 224 -20.37 13.82 9.47
C LYS A 224 -20.71 12.48 8.81
N ASN A 225 -21.54 12.48 7.77
CA ASN A 225 -21.95 11.28 7.02
C ASN A 225 -21.12 11.07 5.75
N GLY A 226 -20.13 11.94 5.50
CA GLY A 226 -19.27 11.88 4.32
C GLY A 226 -19.89 12.50 3.06
N ASN A 227 -21.00 13.24 3.19
CA ASN A 227 -21.63 13.91 2.06
C ASN A 227 -21.01 15.29 1.83
N ILE A 228 -20.75 15.63 0.58
CA ILE A 228 -20.26 16.96 0.19
C ILE A 228 -21.38 17.99 0.42
N GLN A 229 -21.07 19.03 1.18
CA GLN A 229 -21.96 20.16 1.45
C GLN A 229 -21.65 21.35 0.56
N LYS A 230 -20.35 21.61 0.36
CA LYS A 230 -19.88 22.76 -0.43
C LYS A 230 -18.63 22.40 -1.19
N LYS A 231 -18.52 22.92 -2.40
CA LYS A 231 -17.31 22.89 -3.22
C LYS A 231 -16.88 24.33 -3.55
N TYR A 232 -15.61 24.62 -3.37
CA TYR A 232 -15.02 25.89 -3.72
C TYR A 232 -13.88 25.68 -4.69
N LEU A 233 -13.85 26.46 -5.75
CA LEU A 233 -12.76 26.54 -6.69
C LEU A 233 -11.93 27.81 -6.40
N PHE A 234 -10.63 27.73 -6.56
CA PHE A 234 -9.72 28.88 -6.41
C PHE A 234 -9.22 29.28 -7.79
N LEU A 235 -9.62 30.48 -8.23
CA LEU A 235 -9.10 31.12 -9.42
C LEU A 235 -8.01 32.12 -9.01
N TYR A 236 -6.95 32.20 -9.79
CA TYR A 236 -5.87 33.12 -9.49
C TYR A 236 -5.99 34.39 -10.36
N ILE A 237 -5.97 35.53 -9.68
CA ILE A 237 -6.01 36.85 -10.29
C ILE A 237 -4.70 37.59 -9.91
N ASN A 238 -3.80 37.78 -10.87
CA ASN A 238 -2.47 38.36 -10.63
C ASN A 238 -1.71 37.64 -9.48
N GLY A 239 -1.80 36.30 -9.44
CA GLY A 239 -1.12 35.49 -8.42
C GLY A 239 -1.84 35.40 -7.07
N SER A 240 -2.95 36.10 -6.87
CA SER A 240 -3.77 36.04 -5.65
C SER A 240 -4.95 35.12 -5.81
N PRO A 241 -5.19 34.17 -4.87
CA PRO A 241 -6.30 33.23 -4.96
C PRO A 241 -7.65 33.91 -4.66
N GLN A 242 -8.61 33.71 -5.55
CA GLN A 242 -10.00 34.12 -5.39
C GLN A 242 -10.86 32.86 -5.15
N LYS A 243 -11.40 32.71 -3.94
CA LYS A 243 -12.26 31.58 -3.57
C LYS A 243 -13.68 31.79 -4.10
N LEU A 244 -14.17 30.86 -4.93
CA LEU A 244 -15.50 30.89 -5.53
C LEU A 244 -16.29 29.65 -5.14
N ASN A 245 -17.53 29.83 -4.71
CA ASN A 245 -18.45 28.69 -4.56
C ASN A 245 -18.78 28.12 -5.94
N GLN A 246 -18.40 26.85 -6.20
CA GLN A 246 -18.56 26.20 -7.50
C GLN A 246 -20.03 26.15 -7.94
N ASN A 247 -20.98 26.00 -7.01
CA ASN A 247 -22.41 25.94 -7.29
C ASN A 247 -22.97 27.28 -7.85
N LEU A 248 -22.24 28.38 -7.69
CA LEU A 248 -22.65 29.71 -8.24
C LEU A 248 -22.09 29.95 -9.63
N ILE A 249 -21.21 29.09 -10.15
CA ILE A 249 -20.57 29.25 -11.45
C ILE A 249 -21.48 28.63 -12.51
N ALA A 250 -21.77 29.40 -13.55
CA ALA A 250 -22.50 28.91 -14.72
C ALA A 250 -21.55 28.43 -15.83
N TYR A 251 -20.52 29.22 -16.13
CA TYR A 251 -19.62 28.96 -17.25
C TYR A 251 -18.19 29.37 -16.93
N PHE A 252 -17.26 28.70 -17.64
CA PHE A 252 -15.89 29.16 -17.82
C PHE A 252 -15.67 29.40 -19.32
N GLN A 253 -15.31 30.60 -19.67
CA GLN A 253 -15.07 31.03 -21.05
C GLN A 253 -13.63 31.48 -21.24
N LYS A 254 -12.98 30.99 -22.29
CA LYS A 254 -11.66 31.48 -22.71
C LYS A 254 -11.73 32.95 -23.10
N LYS A 255 -10.77 33.75 -22.63
CA LYS A 255 -10.58 35.15 -23.00
C LYS A 255 -9.15 35.41 -23.48
N GLY A 256 -8.96 35.49 -24.80
CA GLY A 256 -7.61 35.47 -25.37
C GLY A 256 -6.86 34.19 -25.09
N GLU A 257 -5.55 34.17 -25.09
CA GLU A 257 -4.73 32.96 -24.92
C GLU A 257 -4.45 32.61 -23.46
N THR A 258 -4.41 33.61 -22.57
CA THR A 258 -3.89 33.49 -21.21
C THR A 258 -4.92 33.66 -20.11
N LYS A 259 -6.14 34.07 -20.43
CA LYS A 259 -7.17 34.43 -19.45
C LYS A 259 -8.44 33.61 -19.59
N THR A 260 -9.18 33.53 -18.49
CA THR A 260 -10.51 32.90 -18.43
C THR A 260 -11.48 33.81 -17.69
N VAL A 261 -12.71 33.86 -18.17
CA VAL A 261 -13.81 34.51 -17.45
C VAL A 261 -14.72 33.43 -16.85
N ALA A 262 -14.89 33.45 -15.54
CA ALA A 262 -15.94 32.72 -14.85
C ALA A 262 -17.21 33.59 -14.87
N ILE A 263 -18.30 33.06 -15.41
CA ILE A 263 -19.61 33.71 -15.43
C ILE A 263 -20.46 33.01 -14.38
N LEU A 264 -20.97 33.79 -13.43
CA LEU A 264 -21.80 33.28 -12.34
C LEU A 264 -23.27 33.16 -12.78
N LYS A 265 -24.05 32.33 -12.10
CA LYS A 265 -25.50 32.11 -12.37
C LYS A 265 -26.32 33.39 -12.27
N ASN A 266 -25.85 34.40 -11.53
CA ASN A 266 -26.47 35.75 -11.46
C ASN A 266 -26.00 36.72 -12.58
N GLY A 267 -25.16 36.26 -13.51
CA GLY A 267 -24.61 37.06 -14.59
C GLY A 267 -23.32 37.80 -14.31
N ASN A 268 -22.87 37.86 -13.06
CA ASN A 268 -21.60 38.51 -12.70
C ASN A 268 -20.43 37.76 -13.37
N LYS A 269 -19.38 38.55 -13.75
CA LYS A 269 -18.18 38.03 -14.43
C LYS A 269 -16.96 38.21 -13.53
N ILE A 270 -16.12 37.18 -13.44
CA ILE A 270 -14.86 37.19 -12.72
C ILE A 270 -13.75 36.78 -13.69
N GLU A 271 -12.79 37.68 -13.92
CA GLU A 271 -11.68 37.44 -14.83
C GLU A 271 -10.49 36.85 -14.07
N SER A 272 -10.07 35.64 -14.44
CA SER A 272 -8.83 35.04 -13.97
C SER A 272 -7.68 35.31 -14.94
N THR A 273 -6.46 35.43 -14.39
CA THR A 273 -5.23 35.52 -15.18
C THR A 273 -4.71 34.14 -15.61
N GLU A 274 -5.49 33.08 -15.39
CA GLU A 274 -5.16 31.73 -15.81
C GLU A 274 -5.90 31.37 -17.10
N ASN A 275 -5.25 30.56 -17.94
CA ASN A 275 -5.90 30.03 -19.13
C ASN A 275 -6.96 28.95 -18.78
N LEU A 276 -7.91 28.73 -19.67
CA LEU A 276 -9.03 27.80 -19.48
C LEU A 276 -8.55 26.37 -19.23
N ASN A 277 -7.52 25.89 -19.92
CA ASN A 277 -6.99 24.55 -19.78
C ASN A 277 -6.42 24.29 -18.38
N THR A 278 -5.85 25.31 -17.72
CA THR A 278 -5.39 25.23 -16.35
C THR A 278 -6.57 25.06 -15.37
N ILE A 279 -7.65 25.82 -15.58
CA ILE A 279 -8.81 25.81 -14.69
C ILE A 279 -9.60 24.52 -14.79
N VAL A 280 -9.82 24.03 -16.02
CA VAL A 280 -10.67 22.84 -16.25
C VAL A 280 -10.10 21.57 -15.65
N GLN A 281 -8.79 21.48 -15.40
CA GLN A 281 -8.17 20.34 -14.71
C GLN A 281 -8.69 20.15 -13.28
N TRP A 282 -9.27 21.20 -12.69
CA TRP A 282 -9.74 21.23 -11.31
C TRP A 282 -11.27 21.20 -11.20
N LEU A 283 -11.97 21.19 -12.35
CA LEU A 283 -13.42 21.07 -12.40
C LEU A 283 -13.86 19.62 -12.14
N ASP A 284 -15.02 19.49 -11.54
CA ASP A 284 -15.73 18.22 -11.51
C ASP A 284 -16.42 18.01 -12.87
N LEU A 285 -15.89 17.13 -13.69
CA LEU A 285 -16.41 16.82 -15.01
C LEU A 285 -17.76 16.08 -14.97
N LEU A 286 -18.22 15.66 -13.78
CA LEU A 286 -19.61 15.20 -13.61
C LEU A 286 -20.60 16.36 -13.48
N GLU A 287 -20.13 17.57 -13.19
CA GLU A 287 -20.95 18.76 -13.04
C GLU A 287 -20.78 19.74 -14.22
N PHE A 288 -19.61 19.74 -14.86
CA PHE A 288 -19.28 20.63 -15.96
C PHE A 288 -19.09 19.87 -17.26
N VAL A 289 -19.72 20.38 -18.32
CA VAL A 289 -19.61 19.84 -19.68
C VAL A 289 -18.86 20.81 -20.59
N ARG A 290 -18.02 20.27 -21.45
CA ARG A 290 -17.38 21.04 -22.53
C ARG A 290 -18.41 21.30 -23.61
N VAL A 291 -18.82 22.55 -23.78
CA VAL A 291 -19.79 22.99 -24.76
C VAL A 291 -19.12 23.34 -26.10
N THR A 292 -17.97 24.01 -26.00
CA THR A 292 -17.09 24.30 -27.15
C THR A 292 -15.62 24.22 -26.66
N PRO A 293 -14.63 24.20 -27.56
CA PRO A 293 -13.22 24.28 -27.14
C PRO A 293 -12.88 25.45 -26.21
N ASN A 294 -13.69 26.50 -26.24
CA ASN A 294 -13.48 27.73 -25.47
C ASN A 294 -14.49 27.96 -24.35
N LEU A 295 -15.42 27.00 -24.12
CA LEU A 295 -16.50 27.16 -23.15
C LEU A 295 -16.81 25.84 -22.41
N TYR A 296 -16.76 25.88 -21.09
CA TYR A 296 -17.28 24.80 -20.22
C TYR A 296 -18.46 25.35 -19.42
N ALA A 297 -19.57 24.61 -19.42
CA ALA A 297 -20.78 24.97 -18.72
C ALA A 297 -21.10 23.99 -17.61
N GLU A 298 -21.61 24.48 -16.49
CA GLU A 298 -22.27 23.65 -15.49
C GLU A 298 -23.55 23.04 -16.11
N MET A 299 -23.77 21.73 -15.93
CA MET A 299 -24.79 20.99 -16.67
C MET A 299 -26.19 21.55 -16.49
N SER A 300 -26.57 22.02 -15.29
CA SER A 300 -27.90 22.61 -15.07
C SER A 300 -28.07 23.96 -15.77
N CYS A 301 -27.01 24.57 -16.24
CA CYS A 301 -27.03 25.82 -17.01
C CYS A 301 -27.20 25.55 -18.53
N VAL A 302 -27.03 24.33 -19.00
CA VAL A 302 -27.37 23.91 -20.36
C VAL A 302 -28.86 23.55 -20.38
N ARG A 303 -29.68 24.39 -20.99
CA ARG A 303 -31.15 24.26 -20.98
C ARG A 303 -31.72 23.49 -22.13
N GLY A 304 -30.95 23.29 -23.19
CA GLY A 304 -31.38 22.59 -24.38
C GLY A 304 -30.52 22.95 -25.58
N TYR A 305 -30.94 22.53 -26.73
CA TYR A 305 -30.27 22.85 -27.98
C TYR A 305 -31.28 22.97 -29.14
N LYS A 306 -30.85 23.63 -30.23
CA LYS A 306 -31.54 23.61 -31.54
C LYS A 306 -30.58 23.03 -32.56
N ASN A 307 -31.05 22.04 -33.34
CA ASN A 307 -30.24 21.51 -34.43
C ASN A 307 -30.03 22.60 -35.50
N ILE A 308 -28.81 22.73 -35.96
CA ILE A 308 -28.44 23.52 -37.13
C ILE A 308 -28.32 22.56 -38.31
N ASP A 309 -27.51 21.52 -38.15
CA ASP A 309 -27.32 20.44 -39.12
C ASP A 309 -26.94 19.12 -38.42
N ALA A 310 -26.47 18.11 -39.15
CA ALA A 310 -26.09 16.81 -38.59
C ALA A 310 -24.90 16.88 -37.64
N GLN A 311 -24.01 17.86 -37.80
CA GLN A 311 -22.74 17.97 -37.04
C GLN A 311 -22.73 19.13 -36.03
N SER A 312 -23.72 20.05 -36.09
CA SER A 312 -23.73 21.25 -35.26
C SER A 312 -25.08 21.50 -34.59
N VAL A 313 -25.01 22.08 -33.39
CA VAL A 313 -26.17 22.50 -32.60
C VAL A 313 -25.94 23.89 -32.02
N ARG A 314 -27.00 24.70 -31.97
CA ARG A 314 -27.02 25.92 -31.16
C ARG A 314 -27.42 25.54 -29.74
N VAL A 315 -26.55 25.79 -28.77
CA VAL A 315 -26.75 25.44 -27.35
C VAL A 315 -27.52 26.58 -26.66
N ILE A 316 -28.53 26.23 -25.91
CA ILE A 316 -29.32 27.17 -25.12
C ILE A 316 -28.76 27.16 -23.69
N LEU A 317 -28.21 28.30 -23.29
CA LEU A 317 -27.57 28.49 -21.98
C LEU A 317 -28.36 29.49 -21.10
N ARG A 318 -28.24 29.29 -19.77
CA ARG A 318 -28.81 30.22 -18.79
C ARG A 318 -27.79 30.47 -17.65
N PRO A 319 -27.39 31.75 -17.39
CA PRO A 319 -27.75 32.97 -18.08
C PRO A 319 -27.36 32.93 -19.59
N ALA A 320 -28.08 33.64 -20.44
CA ALA A 320 -27.76 33.70 -21.87
C ALA A 320 -26.45 34.48 -22.06
N LEU A 321 -25.67 34.07 -23.07
CA LEU A 321 -24.52 34.83 -23.55
C LEU A 321 -24.97 35.81 -24.62
N GLU A 322 -24.21 36.87 -24.86
CA GLU A 322 -24.49 37.93 -25.83
C GLU A 322 -24.34 37.46 -27.29
N TYR A 323 -23.95 36.21 -27.49
CA TYR A 323 -23.77 35.59 -28.82
C TYR A 323 -24.26 34.15 -28.81
N ASP A 324 -24.51 33.64 -30.02
CA ASP A 324 -24.91 32.24 -30.23
C ASP A 324 -23.75 31.28 -29.90
N VAL A 325 -24.00 30.31 -29.05
CA VAL A 325 -23.06 29.25 -28.76
C VAL A 325 -23.33 28.06 -29.66
N ILE A 326 -22.40 27.77 -30.56
CA ILE A 326 -22.50 26.64 -31.49
C ILE A 326 -21.51 25.58 -31.07
N ALA A 327 -22.03 24.38 -30.75
CA ALA A 327 -21.24 23.18 -30.52
C ALA A 327 -21.18 22.37 -31.82
N GLU A 328 -20.02 21.81 -32.14
CA GLU A 328 -19.74 21.07 -33.35
C GLU A 328 -19.14 19.70 -33.04
N GLY A 329 -19.29 18.75 -33.96
CA GLY A 329 -18.67 17.43 -33.88
C GLY A 329 -18.97 16.69 -32.57
N ASN A 330 -17.96 16.33 -31.82
CA ASN A 330 -18.08 15.58 -30.56
C ASN A 330 -18.83 16.34 -29.47
N GLU A 331 -18.63 17.65 -29.36
CA GLU A 331 -19.37 18.49 -28.43
C GLU A 331 -20.86 18.54 -28.78
N ALA A 332 -21.23 18.64 -30.04
CA ALA A 332 -22.64 18.58 -30.50
C ALA A 332 -23.27 17.22 -30.18
N ALA A 333 -22.53 16.13 -30.41
CA ALA A 333 -23.00 14.78 -30.07
C ALA A 333 -23.18 14.62 -28.54
N LEU A 334 -22.26 15.15 -27.71
CA LEU A 334 -22.38 15.17 -26.29
C LEU A 334 -23.59 15.95 -25.79
N ILE A 335 -23.80 17.17 -26.32
CA ILE A 335 -25.00 17.98 -25.99
C ILE A 335 -26.28 17.24 -26.33
N ARG A 336 -26.38 16.62 -27.53
CA ARG A 336 -27.54 15.82 -27.89
C ARG A 336 -27.78 14.67 -26.90
N SER A 337 -26.73 13.98 -26.48
CA SER A 337 -26.83 12.86 -25.53
C SER A 337 -27.36 13.26 -24.15
N LEU A 338 -27.07 14.48 -23.68
CA LEU A 338 -27.59 14.99 -22.42
C LEU A 338 -29.11 15.13 -22.39
N PHE A 339 -29.75 15.26 -23.57
CA PHE A 339 -31.20 15.44 -23.71
C PHE A 339 -31.89 14.26 -24.39
N ALA A 340 -31.16 13.17 -24.72
CA ALA A 340 -31.72 12.00 -25.41
C ALA A 340 -32.72 11.20 -24.55
N THR A 341 -32.76 11.38 -23.26
CA THR A 341 -33.59 10.63 -22.30
C THR A 341 -34.69 11.46 -21.63
N GLY A 342 -34.88 12.71 -21.99
CA GLY A 342 -35.90 13.57 -21.40
C GLY A 342 -36.25 14.78 -22.27
N GLU A 343 -37.50 15.22 -22.19
CA GLU A 343 -37.96 16.44 -22.83
C GLU A 343 -37.13 17.66 -22.43
N PRO A 344 -36.98 18.68 -23.31
CA PRO A 344 -36.27 19.92 -22.94
C PRO A 344 -36.96 20.50 -21.70
N LYS A 345 -36.20 20.71 -20.63
CA LYS A 345 -36.69 21.44 -19.48
C LYS A 345 -36.85 22.91 -19.87
N GLU A 346 -38.10 23.34 -20.05
CA GLU A 346 -38.47 24.75 -20.31
C GLU A 346 -37.94 25.73 -19.25
#